data_8d3c2d0e9c953525e0f3823fea5fab36
#
_entry.id   8d3c2d0e9c953525e0f3823fea5fab36
#
_cell.length_a   1.000
_cell.length_b   1.000
_cell.length_c   1.000
_cell.angle_alpha   90.00
_cell.angle_beta   90.00
_cell.angle_gamma   90.00
#
_symmetry.space_group_name_H-M   'P 1'
#
loop_
_entity.id
_entity.type
_entity.pdbx_description
1 polymer ?
#
loop_
_entity_poly.entity_id
_entity_poly.type
_entity_poly.pdbx_seq_one_letter_code
_entity_poly.pdbx_strand_id
1 'polypeptide(L)'
;PKINENVAVTSTATELNLLDGVSGLVQADFTKLAAVTSTAVELNLLDGVSGLVQADFTKLAAVDATAAELNYSDLATLGTTAASKVLTANANNLTTVSGALANVEDVLTDGSTVAWNVINSPVAKLTLGGNRTLSAPSGTTPISGQFISLLIIQDGTGGRTITWNAAYEFAVDTAPTLTATANLGDLFTFRYNG
;
A
#
# COMPACT_ATOMS: atom_id res chain seq x y z
N PRO A 1 32.34 54.06 31.54
CA PRO A 1 31.00 53.53 31.64
C PRO A 1 30.82 52.94 33.02
N LYS A 2 29.90 53.44 33.81
CA LYS A 2 29.61 52.89 35.14
C LYS A 2 28.77 51.61 34.89
N ILE A 3 29.37 50.45 35.09
CA ILE A 3 28.66 49.21 35.31
C ILE A 3 28.04 49.35 36.69
N ASN A 4 26.74 49.18 36.81
CA ASN A 4 25.93 49.48 37.97
C ASN A 4 26.48 48.79 39.23
N GLU A 5 26.46 49.54 40.32
CA GLU A 5 27.13 49.37 41.60
C GLU A 5 26.98 47.97 42.21
N ASN A 6 28.07 47.42 42.64
CA ASN A 6 28.18 46.26 43.53
C ASN A 6 27.89 44.86 43.02
N VAL A 7 27.74 44.63 41.73
CA VAL A 7 27.77 43.25 41.17
C VAL A 7 29.08 43.10 40.40
N ALA A 8 29.96 42.27 40.88
CA ALA A 8 31.18 41.92 40.15
C ALA A 8 30.82 41.21 38.84
N VAL A 9 31.31 41.77 37.72
CA VAL A 9 31.27 41.03 36.44
C VAL A 9 32.33 39.94 36.57
N THR A 10 31.89 38.70 36.70
CA THR A 10 32.75 37.53 36.78
C THR A 10 33.20 37.03 35.40
N SER A 11 32.55 37.52 34.34
CA SER A 11 32.93 37.21 32.96
C SER A 11 34.24 37.87 32.58
N THR A 12 35.14 37.12 31.93
CA THR A 12 36.38 37.62 31.37
C THR A 12 36.13 38.57 30.18
N ALA A 13 37.10 39.40 29.81
CA ALA A 13 37.02 40.23 28.60
C ALA A 13 36.81 39.39 27.34
N THR A 14 37.38 38.18 27.25
CA THR A 14 37.17 37.28 26.14
C THR A 14 35.74 36.82 26.04
N GLU A 15 35.11 36.44 27.16
CA GLU A 15 33.71 36.01 27.20
C GLU A 15 32.75 37.16 26.87
N LEU A 16 33.05 38.39 27.30
CA LEU A 16 32.24 39.57 26.92
C LEU A 16 32.40 39.90 25.42
N ASN A 17 33.60 39.73 24.85
CA ASN A 17 33.86 39.98 23.43
C ASN A 17 33.12 38.99 22.49
N LEU A 18 32.67 37.82 22.96
CA LEU A 18 31.83 36.94 22.17
C LEU A 18 30.48 37.57 21.82
N LEU A 19 30.08 38.61 22.54
CA LEU A 19 28.84 39.36 22.26
C LEU A 19 29.11 40.69 21.52
N ASP A 20 30.41 40.96 21.19
CA ASP A 20 30.75 42.17 20.44
C ASP A 20 30.14 42.10 19.00
N GLY A 21 29.54 43.19 18.57
CA GLY A 21 28.82 43.27 17.30
C GLY A 21 27.41 42.69 17.30
N VAL A 22 26.98 42.02 18.37
CA VAL A 22 25.62 41.52 18.49
C VAL A 22 24.70 42.66 18.93
N SER A 23 23.79 43.05 18.05
CA SER A 23 22.81 44.11 18.32
C SER A 23 21.39 43.53 18.41
N GLY A 24 20.54 44.20 19.25
CA GLY A 24 19.14 43.83 19.37
C GLY A 24 18.81 42.67 20.29
N LEU A 25 19.83 42.03 20.95
CA LEU A 25 19.56 41.04 21.97
C LEU A 25 18.95 41.66 23.21
N VAL A 26 17.87 41.07 23.68
CA VAL A 26 17.20 41.44 24.94
C VAL A 26 17.23 40.25 25.91
N GLN A 27 16.95 40.48 27.19
CA GLN A 27 16.93 39.43 28.21
C GLN A 27 16.02 38.25 27.84
N ALA A 28 14.91 38.53 27.12
CA ALA A 28 14.00 37.50 26.67
C ALA A 28 14.66 36.48 25.69
N ASP A 29 15.62 36.95 24.89
CA ASP A 29 16.33 36.06 23.94
C ASP A 29 17.29 35.13 24.66
N PHE A 30 17.97 35.61 25.68
CA PHE A 30 18.81 34.78 26.55
C PHE A 30 17.97 33.77 27.34
N THR A 31 16.75 34.15 27.77
CA THR A 31 15.84 33.21 28.44
C THR A 31 15.41 32.07 27.49
N LYS A 32 15.08 32.41 26.22
CA LYS A 32 14.76 31.40 25.19
C LYS A 32 15.96 30.47 24.91
N LEU A 33 17.14 31.06 24.77
CA LEU A 33 18.38 30.27 24.53
C LEU A 33 18.69 29.35 25.71
N ALA A 34 18.51 29.81 26.95
CA ALA A 34 18.70 28.99 28.14
C ALA A 34 17.72 27.81 28.25
N ALA A 35 16.57 27.91 27.58
CA ALA A 35 15.59 26.82 27.50
C ALA A 35 15.92 25.77 26.41
N VAL A 36 16.93 26.02 25.56
CA VAL A 36 17.37 25.07 24.54
C VAL A 36 18.21 23.99 25.24
N THR A 37 17.68 22.78 25.30
CA THR A 37 18.36 21.61 25.87
C THR A 37 19.10 20.77 24.81
N SER A 38 18.88 21.09 23.53
CA SER A 38 19.53 20.40 22.41
C SER A 38 21.02 20.71 22.37
N THR A 39 21.83 19.70 22.09
CA THR A 39 23.26 19.84 21.86
C THR A 39 23.54 20.57 20.54
N ALA A 40 24.75 21.13 20.39
CA ALA A 40 25.18 21.73 19.13
C ALA A 40 25.12 20.74 17.95
N VAL A 41 25.37 19.45 18.19
CA VAL A 41 25.27 18.40 17.15
C VAL A 41 23.83 18.23 16.70
N GLU A 42 22.88 18.20 17.63
CA GLU A 42 21.45 18.07 17.31
C GLU A 42 20.90 19.32 16.59
N LEU A 43 21.36 20.52 16.96
CA LEU A 43 20.99 21.75 16.26
C LEU A 43 21.59 21.80 14.85
N ASN A 44 22.80 21.32 14.67
CA ASN A 44 23.46 21.27 13.35
C ASN A 44 22.81 20.30 12.36
N LEU A 45 21.98 19.34 12.82
CA LEU A 45 21.16 18.51 11.92
C LEU A 45 20.14 19.34 11.12
N LEU A 46 19.82 20.53 11.59
CA LEU A 46 18.91 21.46 10.92
C LEU A 46 19.67 22.54 10.12
N ASP A 47 21.01 22.51 10.13
CA ASP A 47 21.81 23.45 9.36
C ASP A 47 21.59 23.24 7.85
N GLY A 48 21.39 24.33 7.11
CA GLY A 48 21.07 24.29 5.68
C GLY A 48 19.62 23.94 5.35
N VAL A 49 18.80 23.59 6.33
CA VAL A 49 17.36 23.34 6.10
C VAL A 49 16.61 24.68 6.09
N SER A 50 16.03 25.05 4.94
CA SER A 50 15.25 26.26 4.78
C SER A 50 13.78 25.94 4.57
N GLY A 51 12.91 26.86 5.05
CA GLY A 51 11.47 26.75 4.84
C GLY A 51 10.71 25.82 5.79
N LEU A 52 11.39 25.14 6.72
CA LEU A 52 10.71 24.36 7.76
C LEU A 52 10.03 25.28 8.78
N VAL A 53 8.77 25.00 9.05
CA VAL A 53 7.98 25.65 10.09
C VAL A 53 7.50 24.61 11.11
N GLN A 54 7.05 25.08 12.28
CA GLN A 54 6.53 24.18 13.34
C GLN A 54 5.46 23.20 12.84
N ALA A 55 4.62 23.62 11.89
CA ALA A 55 3.60 22.77 11.30
C ALA A 55 4.18 21.53 10.57
N ASP A 56 5.37 21.65 10.00
CA ASP A 56 6.02 20.52 9.31
C ASP A 56 6.56 19.51 10.31
N PHE A 57 7.11 19.94 11.43
CA PHE A 57 7.49 19.06 12.52
C PHE A 57 6.28 18.35 13.15
N THR A 58 5.14 19.05 13.26
CA THR A 58 3.90 18.44 13.75
C THR A 58 3.40 17.33 12.80
N LYS A 59 3.48 17.55 11.49
CA LYS A 59 3.15 16.51 10.49
C LYS A 59 4.11 15.34 10.57
N LEU A 60 5.42 15.60 10.69
CA LEU A 60 6.43 14.57 10.81
C LEU A 60 6.23 13.74 12.09
N ALA A 61 5.88 14.37 13.21
CA ALA A 61 5.61 13.71 14.48
C ALA A 61 4.36 12.79 14.42
N ALA A 62 3.46 13.00 13.44
CA ALA A 62 2.30 12.15 13.20
C ALA A 62 2.62 10.93 12.30
N VAL A 63 3.84 10.83 11.77
CA VAL A 63 4.29 9.67 10.98
C VAL A 63 4.71 8.59 11.96
N ASP A 64 3.94 7.51 12.02
CA ASP A 64 4.22 6.31 12.83
C ASP A 64 4.95 5.22 12.06
N ALA A 65 5.11 5.41 10.75
CA ALA A 65 5.84 4.48 9.90
C ALA A 65 7.35 4.47 10.25
N THR A 66 7.90 3.27 10.37
CA THR A 66 9.34 3.08 10.55
C THR A 66 10.13 3.49 9.31
N ALA A 67 11.42 3.73 9.44
CA ALA A 67 12.29 4.03 8.30
C ALA A 67 12.26 2.90 7.25
N ALA A 68 12.12 1.63 7.68
CA ALA A 68 11.99 0.49 6.77
C ALA A 68 10.68 0.56 5.95
N GLU A 69 9.57 0.92 6.59
CA GLU A 69 8.27 1.07 5.92
C GLU A 69 8.25 2.27 4.97
N LEU A 70 8.87 3.38 5.34
CA LEU A 70 9.03 4.53 4.44
C LEU A 70 9.88 4.17 3.21
N ASN A 71 10.90 3.33 3.37
CA ASN A 71 11.74 2.86 2.27
C ASN A 71 10.97 1.98 1.27
N TYR A 72 9.83 1.38 1.63
CA TYR A 72 8.96 0.71 0.65
C TYR A 72 8.38 1.69 -0.37
N SER A 73 8.22 2.94 -0.01
CA SER A 73 7.72 4.00 -0.91
C SER A 73 8.83 4.68 -1.72
N ASP A 74 10.11 4.40 -1.43
CA ASP A 74 11.25 4.95 -2.16
C ASP A 74 11.44 4.23 -3.50
N LEU A 75 10.87 4.80 -4.55
CA LEU A 75 10.90 4.29 -5.92
C LEU A 75 11.66 5.25 -6.82
N ALA A 76 12.65 4.74 -7.54
CA ALA A 76 13.39 5.52 -8.54
C ALA A 76 12.50 5.96 -9.70
N THR A 77 11.48 5.15 -10.05
CA THR A 77 10.55 5.44 -11.16
C THR A 77 9.14 5.04 -10.75
N LEU A 78 8.23 6.01 -10.73
CA LEU A 78 6.81 5.76 -10.46
C LEU A 78 6.16 4.96 -11.60
N GLY A 79 5.20 4.12 -11.23
CA GLY A 79 4.45 3.30 -12.19
C GLY A 79 5.14 2.00 -12.60
N THR A 80 6.32 1.69 -12.05
CA THR A 80 7.00 0.40 -12.24
C THR A 80 7.05 -0.38 -10.95
N THR A 81 7.08 -1.70 -11.05
CA THR A 81 7.24 -2.57 -9.87
C THR A 81 8.72 -2.74 -9.53
N ALA A 82 9.02 -2.78 -8.24
CA ALA A 82 10.34 -3.13 -7.73
C ALA A 82 10.19 -4.08 -6.54
N ALA A 83 11.20 -4.92 -6.31
CA ALA A 83 11.20 -5.85 -5.18
C ALA A 83 11.09 -5.09 -3.85
N SER A 84 10.21 -5.58 -2.97
CA SER A 84 9.95 -4.99 -1.64
C SER A 84 9.53 -3.51 -1.67
N LYS A 85 8.84 -3.09 -2.73
CA LYS A 85 8.32 -1.72 -2.87
C LYS A 85 6.81 -1.73 -3.06
N VAL A 86 6.18 -0.62 -2.73
CA VAL A 86 4.74 -0.42 -2.97
C VAL A 86 4.45 -0.31 -4.47
N LEU A 87 3.24 -0.69 -4.85
CA LEU A 87 2.77 -0.44 -6.21
C LEU A 87 2.35 1.02 -6.33
N THR A 88 2.89 1.71 -7.32
CA THR A 88 2.52 3.09 -7.63
C THR A 88 2.06 3.21 -9.07
N ALA A 89 1.25 4.23 -9.34
CA ALA A 89 0.94 4.63 -10.71
C ALA A 89 1.80 5.83 -11.12
N ASN A 90 2.07 5.96 -12.42
CA ASN A 90 2.70 7.14 -13.01
C ASN A 90 1.69 8.28 -13.21
N ALA A 91 2.11 9.40 -13.80
CA ALA A 91 1.25 10.56 -14.07
C ALA A 91 0.05 10.27 -14.98
N ASN A 92 0.05 9.15 -15.73
CA ASN A 92 -1.05 8.72 -16.59
C ASN A 92 -1.96 7.67 -15.91
N ASN A 93 -1.84 7.49 -14.59
CA ASN A 93 -2.53 6.44 -13.81
C ASN A 93 -2.19 5.01 -14.27
N LEU A 94 -1.01 4.80 -14.84
CA LEU A 94 -0.55 3.49 -15.30
C LEU A 94 0.45 2.89 -14.30
N THR A 95 0.18 1.64 -13.90
CA THR A 95 1.12 0.78 -13.18
C THR A 95 1.60 -0.33 -14.10
N THR A 96 2.91 -0.41 -14.31
CA THR A 96 3.53 -1.48 -15.12
C THR A 96 4.12 -2.53 -14.17
N VAL A 97 3.67 -3.77 -14.32
CA VAL A 97 4.23 -4.93 -13.61
C VAL A 97 5.21 -5.62 -14.55
N SER A 98 6.49 -5.59 -14.23
CA SER A 98 7.56 -6.17 -15.07
C SER A 98 7.76 -7.68 -14.85
N GLY A 99 6.99 -8.28 -13.96
CA GLY A 99 7.00 -9.71 -13.65
C GLY A 99 5.61 -10.30 -13.71
N ALA A 100 5.44 -11.54 -13.26
CA ALA A 100 4.14 -12.16 -13.13
C ALA A 100 3.34 -11.49 -12.00
N LEU A 101 2.08 -11.17 -12.27
CA LEU A 101 1.09 -10.86 -11.25
C LEU A 101 0.35 -12.15 -10.93
N ALA A 102 0.65 -12.77 -9.78
CA ALA A 102 0.00 -13.98 -9.34
C ALA A 102 -1.10 -13.66 -8.34
N ASN A 103 -2.33 -14.06 -8.66
CA ASN A 103 -3.38 -14.17 -7.66
C ASN A 103 -3.29 -15.52 -6.98
N VAL A 104 -3.55 -15.58 -5.69
CA VAL A 104 -3.64 -16.87 -4.97
C VAL A 104 -4.87 -17.63 -5.49
N GLU A 105 -4.67 -18.87 -5.97
CA GLU A 105 -5.77 -19.71 -6.38
C GLU A 105 -6.54 -20.21 -5.14
N ASP A 106 -7.84 -20.01 -5.12
CA ASP A 106 -8.73 -20.54 -4.10
C ASP A 106 -9.37 -21.86 -4.58
N VAL A 107 -9.57 -22.78 -3.65
CA VAL A 107 -10.22 -24.07 -3.92
C VAL A 107 -11.67 -24.00 -3.43
N LEU A 108 -12.60 -23.94 -4.38
CA LEU A 108 -14.03 -23.88 -4.06
C LEU A 108 -14.49 -25.21 -3.44
N THR A 109 -15.34 -25.12 -2.43
CA THR A 109 -15.94 -26.30 -1.81
C THR A 109 -16.92 -26.97 -2.77
N ASP A 110 -16.68 -28.24 -3.09
CA ASP A 110 -17.57 -29.04 -3.90
C ASP A 110 -18.88 -29.34 -3.14
N GLY A 111 -20.00 -29.20 -3.81
CA GLY A 111 -21.34 -29.43 -3.26
C GLY A 111 -22.38 -29.40 -4.36
N SER A 112 -23.62 -29.80 -4.07
CA SER A 112 -24.72 -29.78 -5.06
C SER A 112 -24.88 -28.40 -5.70
N THR A 113 -24.71 -27.34 -4.92
CA THR A 113 -24.60 -25.95 -5.37
C THR A 113 -23.26 -25.40 -4.88
N VAL A 114 -22.47 -24.88 -5.77
CA VAL A 114 -21.14 -24.29 -5.51
C VAL A 114 -21.29 -22.79 -5.45
N ALA A 115 -20.86 -22.19 -4.36
CA ALA A 115 -20.78 -20.73 -4.21
C ALA A 115 -19.37 -20.24 -4.60
N TRP A 116 -19.31 -19.12 -5.31
CA TRP A 116 -18.04 -18.48 -5.67
C TRP A 116 -18.08 -17.00 -5.34
N ASN A 117 -17.25 -16.59 -4.37
CA ASN A 117 -17.03 -15.19 -4.04
C ASN A 117 -15.94 -14.62 -4.98
N VAL A 118 -16.36 -13.99 -6.04
CA VAL A 118 -15.47 -13.52 -7.11
C VAL A 118 -14.58 -12.33 -6.72
N ILE A 119 -14.86 -11.70 -5.58
CA ILE A 119 -14.03 -10.60 -5.07
C ILE A 119 -12.85 -11.15 -4.27
N ASN A 120 -13.13 -12.12 -3.37
CA ASN A 120 -12.10 -12.70 -2.53
C ASN A 120 -11.27 -13.76 -3.26
N SER A 121 -11.87 -14.40 -4.26
CA SER A 121 -11.29 -15.53 -5.01
C SER A 121 -11.38 -15.28 -6.52
N PRO A 122 -10.72 -14.23 -7.06
CA PRO A 122 -10.80 -13.92 -8.49
C PRO A 122 -10.17 -15.02 -9.38
N VAL A 123 -9.30 -15.81 -8.82
CA VAL A 123 -8.75 -17.02 -9.43
C VAL A 123 -9.16 -18.20 -8.56
N ALA A 124 -9.94 -19.11 -9.10
CA ALA A 124 -10.49 -20.22 -8.35
C ALA A 124 -10.37 -21.56 -9.10
N LYS A 125 -10.41 -22.65 -8.33
CA LYS A 125 -10.43 -24.03 -8.82
C LYS A 125 -11.56 -24.79 -8.16
N LEU A 126 -12.24 -25.63 -8.92
CA LEU A 126 -13.28 -26.54 -8.48
C LEU A 126 -13.04 -27.94 -9.03
N THR A 127 -12.94 -28.94 -8.18
CA THR A 127 -12.96 -30.36 -8.61
C THR A 127 -14.38 -30.88 -8.43
N LEU A 128 -15.00 -31.35 -9.50
CA LEU A 128 -16.38 -31.83 -9.51
C LEU A 128 -16.47 -33.25 -8.98
N GLY A 129 -17.02 -33.48 -7.79
CA GLY A 129 -17.36 -34.79 -7.25
C GLY A 129 -18.72 -35.31 -7.72
N GLY A 130 -19.40 -34.61 -8.62
CA GLY A 130 -20.70 -34.93 -9.21
C GLY A 130 -21.18 -33.85 -10.15
N ASN A 131 -22.41 -33.99 -10.68
CA ASN A 131 -23.05 -32.90 -11.41
C ASN A 131 -23.37 -31.76 -10.43
N ARG A 132 -23.00 -30.54 -10.77
CA ARG A 132 -23.08 -29.38 -9.86
C ARG A 132 -23.80 -28.20 -10.50
N THR A 133 -24.32 -27.32 -9.66
CA THR A 133 -24.84 -26.01 -10.07
C THR A 133 -23.89 -24.95 -9.52
N LEU A 134 -23.38 -24.08 -10.36
CA LEU A 134 -22.65 -22.88 -9.92
C LEU A 134 -23.65 -21.77 -9.64
N SER A 135 -23.68 -21.25 -8.41
CA SER A 135 -24.55 -20.15 -8.05
C SER A 135 -24.16 -18.84 -8.74
N ALA A 136 -25.00 -17.82 -8.65
CA ALA A 136 -24.60 -16.48 -9.05
C ALA A 136 -23.30 -16.06 -8.34
N PRO A 137 -22.42 -15.27 -8.99
CA PRO A 137 -21.26 -14.70 -8.34
C PRO A 137 -21.67 -13.97 -7.07
N SER A 138 -20.90 -14.14 -5.99
CA SER A 138 -21.16 -13.49 -4.70
C SER A 138 -19.96 -12.63 -4.29
N GLY A 139 -20.15 -11.83 -3.23
CA GLY A 139 -19.20 -10.86 -2.71
C GLY A 139 -19.76 -9.44 -2.79
N THR A 140 -18.93 -8.45 -2.45
CA THR A 140 -19.24 -7.05 -2.73
C THR A 140 -19.28 -6.84 -4.24
N THR A 141 -20.05 -5.86 -4.71
CA THR A 141 -20.27 -5.61 -6.15
C THR A 141 -18.94 -5.63 -6.93
N PRO A 142 -18.79 -6.47 -7.95
CA PRO A 142 -17.63 -6.46 -8.83
C PRO A 142 -17.47 -5.10 -9.51
N ILE A 143 -16.24 -4.75 -9.87
CA ILE A 143 -15.97 -3.52 -10.60
C ILE A 143 -16.03 -3.81 -12.09
N SER A 144 -16.73 -2.98 -12.87
CA SER A 144 -16.77 -3.11 -14.32
C SER A 144 -15.37 -3.18 -14.92
N GLY A 145 -15.12 -4.20 -15.73
CA GLY A 145 -13.80 -4.53 -16.26
C GLY A 145 -12.99 -5.53 -15.43
N GLN A 146 -13.47 -5.96 -14.25
CA GLN A 146 -12.82 -6.99 -13.46
C GLN A 146 -12.80 -8.33 -14.22
N PHE A 147 -11.63 -8.99 -14.21
CA PHE A 147 -11.46 -10.34 -14.73
C PHE A 147 -11.41 -11.34 -13.60
N ILE A 148 -12.07 -12.47 -13.80
CA ILE A 148 -12.06 -13.62 -12.91
C ILE A 148 -11.83 -14.88 -13.73
N SER A 149 -11.25 -15.94 -13.13
CA SER A 149 -11.04 -17.22 -13.80
C SER A 149 -11.37 -18.39 -12.87
N LEU A 150 -11.97 -19.41 -13.44
CA LEU A 150 -12.36 -20.64 -12.76
C LEU A 150 -11.84 -21.85 -13.55
N LEU A 151 -10.98 -22.64 -12.92
CA LEU A 151 -10.55 -23.94 -13.42
C LEU A 151 -11.51 -25.00 -12.87
N ILE A 152 -12.25 -25.67 -13.74
CA ILE A 152 -13.14 -26.77 -13.38
C ILE A 152 -12.47 -28.08 -13.77
N ILE A 153 -12.28 -28.98 -12.82
CA ILE A 153 -11.58 -30.26 -12.99
C ILE A 153 -12.56 -31.40 -12.76
N GLN A 154 -12.53 -32.42 -13.63
CA GLN A 154 -13.25 -33.65 -13.43
C GLN A 154 -12.62 -34.50 -12.30
N ASP A 155 -13.43 -35.19 -11.53
CA ASP A 155 -12.93 -36.17 -10.57
C ASP A 155 -12.31 -37.41 -11.27
N GLY A 156 -11.90 -38.41 -10.50
CA GLY A 156 -11.35 -39.66 -11.01
C GLY A 156 -12.34 -40.53 -11.83
N THR A 157 -13.63 -40.16 -11.85
CA THR A 157 -14.67 -40.83 -12.64
C THR A 157 -14.88 -40.12 -13.98
N GLY A 158 -14.86 -38.79 -13.99
CA GLY A 158 -15.16 -38.00 -15.19
C GLY A 158 -16.64 -37.94 -15.52
N GLY A 159 -16.97 -37.24 -16.64
CA GLY A 159 -18.34 -37.10 -17.15
C GLY A 159 -19.26 -36.21 -16.30
N ARG A 160 -18.69 -35.46 -15.37
CA ARG A 160 -19.45 -34.51 -14.54
C ARG A 160 -19.83 -33.27 -15.33
N THR A 161 -21.00 -32.72 -15.01
CA THR A 161 -21.54 -31.55 -15.65
C THR A 161 -21.67 -30.38 -14.67
N ILE A 162 -21.72 -29.17 -15.21
CA ILE A 162 -22.03 -27.97 -14.45
C ILE A 162 -23.26 -27.25 -15.04
N THR A 163 -24.17 -26.87 -14.18
CA THR A 163 -25.27 -25.98 -14.53
C THR A 163 -24.86 -24.57 -14.13
N TRP A 164 -24.73 -23.68 -15.08
CA TRP A 164 -24.36 -22.30 -14.86
C TRP A 164 -25.54 -21.45 -14.44
N ASN A 165 -25.34 -20.56 -13.48
CA ASN A 165 -26.32 -19.51 -13.19
C ASN A 165 -26.38 -18.51 -14.37
N ALA A 166 -27.56 -17.91 -14.60
CA ALA A 166 -27.76 -16.94 -15.68
C ALA A 166 -26.87 -15.69 -15.62
N ALA A 167 -26.21 -15.43 -14.49
CA ALA A 167 -25.24 -14.35 -14.38
C ALA A 167 -23.92 -14.62 -15.13
N TYR A 168 -23.69 -15.87 -15.57
CA TYR A 168 -22.53 -16.22 -16.41
C TYR A 168 -22.99 -16.25 -17.86
N GLU A 169 -22.61 -15.25 -18.62
CA GLU A 169 -22.95 -15.13 -20.04
C GLU A 169 -21.87 -15.78 -20.92
N PHE A 170 -22.30 -16.49 -21.94
CA PHE A 170 -21.44 -17.15 -22.90
C PHE A 170 -21.74 -16.68 -24.31
N ALA A 171 -20.80 -16.89 -25.22
CA ALA A 171 -21.02 -16.55 -26.63
C ALA A 171 -22.25 -17.29 -27.18
N VAL A 172 -23.11 -16.56 -27.89
CA VAL A 172 -24.39 -17.03 -28.45
C VAL A 172 -25.30 -17.73 -27.42
N ASP A 173 -25.26 -17.25 -26.16
CA ASP A 173 -26.06 -17.75 -25.02
C ASP A 173 -25.96 -19.25 -24.79
N THR A 174 -24.84 -19.85 -25.20
CA THR A 174 -24.62 -21.30 -25.08
C THR A 174 -23.44 -21.61 -24.21
N ALA A 175 -23.71 -22.22 -23.05
CA ALA A 175 -22.65 -22.66 -22.15
C ALA A 175 -21.82 -23.79 -22.81
N PRO A 176 -20.48 -23.74 -22.71
CA PRO A 176 -19.64 -24.77 -23.29
C PRO A 176 -19.80 -26.09 -22.55
N THR A 177 -19.66 -27.20 -23.30
CA THR A 177 -19.59 -28.54 -22.72
C THR A 177 -18.24 -28.76 -22.08
N LEU A 178 -18.22 -29.26 -20.83
CA LEU A 178 -16.98 -29.58 -20.14
C LEU A 178 -16.28 -30.82 -20.80
N THR A 179 -14.96 -30.84 -20.72
CA THR A 179 -14.17 -32.05 -20.98
C THR A 179 -14.64 -33.15 -20.04
N ALA A 180 -15.03 -34.32 -20.61
CA ALA A 180 -15.58 -35.44 -19.84
C ALA A 180 -14.52 -36.38 -19.26
N THR A 181 -13.26 -36.25 -19.68
CA THR A 181 -12.17 -37.17 -19.27
C THR A 181 -11.80 -36.93 -17.81
N ALA A 182 -11.70 -38.02 -17.05
CA ALA A 182 -11.29 -37.98 -15.65
C ALA A 182 -9.97 -37.22 -15.43
N ASN A 183 -9.90 -36.46 -14.35
CA ASN A 183 -8.75 -35.65 -13.91
C ASN A 183 -8.29 -34.57 -14.90
N LEU A 184 -9.02 -34.29 -15.97
CA LEU A 184 -8.79 -33.16 -16.85
C LEU A 184 -9.73 -31.99 -16.48
N GLY A 185 -9.35 -30.79 -16.86
CA GLY A 185 -10.09 -29.59 -16.52
C GLY A 185 -10.18 -28.59 -17.66
N ASP A 186 -11.16 -27.69 -17.53
CA ASP A 186 -11.43 -26.59 -18.44
C ASP A 186 -11.27 -25.29 -17.68
N LEU A 187 -10.60 -24.31 -18.29
CA LEU A 187 -10.42 -22.97 -17.72
C LEU A 187 -11.42 -22.01 -18.34
N PHE A 188 -12.19 -21.35 -17.49
CA PHE A 188 -13.13 -20.31 -17.85
C PHE A 188 -12.64 -18.94 -17.35
N THR A 189 -12.70 -17.97 -18.22
CA THR A 189 -12.39 -16.57 -17.86
C THR A 189 -13.60 -15.70 -18.16
N PHE A 190 -14.00 -14.90 -17.19
CA PHE A 190 -15.10 -13.95 -17.32
C PHE A 190 -14.60 -12.54 -17.07
N ARG A 191 -15.30 -11.59 -17.67
CA ARG A 191 -15.14 -10.18 -17.40
C ARG A 191 -16.47 -9.60 -16.95
N TYR A 192 -16.49 -8.91 -15.81
CA TYR A 192 -17.68 -8.20 -15.39
C TYR A 192 -17.93 -6.99 -16.29
N ASN A 193 -19.13 -6.85 -16.81
CA ASN A 193 -19.51 -5.82 -17.80
C ASN A 193 -20.44 -4.74 -17.23
N GLY A 194 -20.81 -4.81 -15.94
CA GLY A 194 -21.64 -3.82 -15.26
C GLY A 194 -23.06 -4.27 -14.98
#